data_7cc6af47764a71943449fd3348191cce
#
_entry.id   7cc6af47764a71943449fd3348191cce
#
_cell.length_a   1.000
_cell.length_b   1.000
_cell.length_c   1.000
_cell.angle_alpha   90.00
_cell.angle_beta   90.00
_cell.angle_gamma   90.00
#
_symmetry.space_group_name_H-M   'P 1'
#
loop_
_entity.id
_entity.type
_entity.pdbx_description
1 polymer ?
#
loop_
_entity_poly.entity_id
_entity_poly.type
_entity_poly.pdbx_seq_one_letter_code
_entity_poly.pdbx_strand_id
1 'polypeptide(L)'
;MASFTAGTKTVSSAGTRVQVTTTPTPVRRVRFQAPPGNTGITYVGGSDVSSSVAAIEFSAAGGTETIDFTEGRPGDLSEFYCDSASDGDKIHFIGVLV
;
A
#
# COMPACT_ATOMS: atom_id res chain seq x y z
N MET A 1 21.89 10.89 -5.97
CA MET A 1 21.39 9.52 -6.27
C MET A 1 20.12 9.28 -5.47
N ALA A 2 19.08 8.80 -6.11
CA ALA A 2 17.85 8.46 -5.42
C ALA A 2 17.99 7.12 -4.72
N SER A 3 17.45 7.03 -3.52
CA SER A 3 17.36 5.78 -2.77
C SER A 3 15.91 5.31 -2.76
N PHE A 4 15.72 4.03 -2.55
CA PHE A 4 14.38 3.47 -2.46
C PHE A 4 14.27 2.50 -1.29
N THR A 5 13.04 2.23 -0.89
CA THR A 5 12.73 1.18 0.05
C THR A 5 11.61 0.32 -0.55
N ALA A 6 11.64 -0.96 -0.27
CA ALA A 6 10.64 -1.88 -0.79
C ALA A 6 10.28 -2.91 0.28
N GLY A 7 9.08 -3.44 0.21
CA GLY A 7 8.66 -4.44 1.15
C GLY A 7 7.30 -5.02 0.80
N THR A 8 6.84 -5.89 1.68
CA THR A 8 5.55 -6.56 1.56
C THR A 8 4.81 -6.44 2.87
N LYS A 9 3.54 -6.07 2.81
CA LYS A 9 2.69 -6.05 3.98
C LYS A 9 1.58 -7.08 3.82
N THR A 10 1.42 -7.92 4.83
CA THR A 10 0.39 -8.96 4.86
C THR A 10 -0.79 -8.50 5.70
N VAL A 11 -2.00 -8.63 5.16
CA VAL A 11 -3.23 -8.40 5.91
C VAL A 11 -3.63 -9.74 6.52
N SER A 12 -3.27 -9.95 7.77
CA SER A 12 -3.49 -11.23 8.45
C SER A 12 -4.97 -11.54 8.65
N SER A 13 -5.77 -10.51 8.92
CA SER A 13 -7.21 -10.67 9.14
C SER A 13 -7.98 -9.73 8.23
N ALA A 14 -8.83 -10.29 7.37
CA ALA A 14 -9.69 -9.51 6.49
C ALA A 14 -10.55 -8.55 7.31
N GLY A 15 -10.64 -7.30 6.87
CA GLY A 15 -11.38 -6.26 7.59
C GLY A 15 -10.60 -5.58 8.71
N THR A 16 -9.39 -6.05 9.01
CA THR A 16 -8.51 -5.42 9.99
C THR A 16 -7.32 -4.80 9.25
N ARG A 17 -7.41 -3.53 8.99
CA ARG A 17 -6.38 -2.80 8.25
C ARG A 17 -5.06 -2.76 9.00
N VAL A 18 -3.98 -2.74 8.23
CA VAL A 18 -2.62 -2.68 8.77
C VAL A 18 -1.88 -1.52 8.13
N GLN A 19 -1.00 -0.89 8.90
CA GLN A 19 -0.16 0.18 8.42
C GLN A 19 0.95 -0.40 7.54
N VAL A 20 1.22 0.23 6.40
CA VAL A 20 2.23 -0.25 5.46
C VAL A 20 3.61 -0.27 6.12
N THR A 21 3.94 0.78 6.85
CA THR A 21 5.13 0.82 7.70
C THR A 21 4.87 1.72 8.90
N THR A 22 5.44 1.39 10.04
CA THR A 22 5.29 2.21 11.25
C THR A 22 6.39 3.27 11.35
N THR A 23 7.46 3.15 10.56
CA THR A 23 8.56 4.10 10.55
C THR A 23 8.27 5.23 9.56
N PRO A 24 8.33 6.50 10.00
CA PRO A 24 8.18 7.63 9.07
C PRO A 24 9.18 7.50 7.92
N THR A 25 8.69 7.51 6.70
CA THR A 25 9.48 7.25 5.50
C THR A 25 9.03 8.20 4.39
N PRO A 26 9.59 9.42 4.34
CA PRO A 26 9.22 10.37 3.29
C PRO A 26 9.59 9.86 1.90
N VAL A 27 8.65 9.92 0.98
CA VAL A 27 8.82 9.43 -0.39
C VAL A 27 8.32 10.47 -1.38
N ARG A 28 8.93 10.49 -2.55
CA ARG A 28 8.46 11.33 -3.67
C ARG A 28 7.61 10.53 -4.66
N ARG A 29 7.65 9.20 -4.55
CA ARG A 29 6.85 8.29 -5.37
C ARG A 29 6.69 6.98 -4.63
N VAL A 30 5.53 6.37 -4.73
CA VAL A 30 5.30 5.03 -4.22
C VAL A 30 4.51 4.23 -5.25
N ARG A 31 4.87 2.97 -5.40
CA ARG A 31 4.14 2.04 -6.24
C ARG A 31 3.67 0.89 -5.37
N PHE A 32 2.39 0.60 -5.47
CA PHE A 32 1.78 -0.54 -4.81
C PHE A 32 1.44 -1.61 -5.84
N GLN A 33 1.57 -2.86 -5.43
CA GLN A 33 1.23 -3.99 -6.29
C GLN A 33 0.55 -5.06 -5.46
N ALA A 34 -0.57 -5.57 -5.97
CA ALA A 34 -1.20 -6.77 -5.43
C ALA A 34 -0.64 -7.97 -6.18
N PRO A 35 0.03 -8.91 -5.51
CA PRO A 35 0.54 -10.09 -6.19
C PRO A 35 -0.61 -10.96 -6.68
N PRO A 36 -0.45 -11.69 -7.80
CA PRO A 36 -1.52 -12.50 -8.36
C PRO A 36 -1.91 -13.72 -7.51
N GLY A 37 -1.16 -14.00 -6.45
CA GLY A 37 -1.50 -15.07 -5.51
C GLY A 37 -2.51 -14.69 -4.43
N ASN A 38 -2.97 -13.42 -4.41
CA ASN A 38 -4.01 -13.01 -3.47
C ASN A 38 -5.32 -13.72 -3.79
N THR A 39 -6.13 -13.97 -2.74
CA THR A 39 -7.42 -14.65 -2.89
C THR A 39 -8.57 -13.69 -3.09
N GLY A 40 -8.48 -12.49 -2.57
CA GLY A 40 -9.53 -11.50 -2.65
C GLY A 40 -9.03 -10.13 -3.07
N ILE A 41 -9.95 -9.17 -3.05
CA ILE A 41 -9.61 -7.79 -3.36
C ILE A 41 -8.79 -7.21 -2.21
N THR A 42 -7.77 -6.44 -2.56
CA THR A 42 -6.97 -5.69 -1.59
C THR A 42 -7.20 -4.19 -1.76
N TYR A 43 -7.09 -3.47 -0.67
CA TYR A 43 -7.39 -2.03 -0.61
C TYR A 43 -6.21 -1.29 -0.03
N VAL A 44 -5.89 -0.13 -0.60
CA VAL A 44 -4.85 0.75 -0.07
C VAL A 44 -5.45 2.15 0.10
N GLY A 45 -5.17 2.77 1.21
CA GLY A 45 -5.67 4.11 1.50
C GLY A 45 -5.06 4.68 2.77
N GLY A 46 -5.80 5.56 3.42
CA GLY A 46 -5.41 6.17 4.67
C GLY A 46 -5.76 5.31 5.88
N SER A 47 -5.69 5.91 7.07
CA SER A 47 -5.89 5.20 8.33
C SER A 47 -7.31 4.65 8.53
N ASP A 48 -8.24 5.03 7.68
CA ASP A 48 -9.64 4.57 7.71
C ASP A 48 -9.98 3.61 6.57
N VAL A 49 -8.97 3.09 5.87
CA VAL A 49 -9.20 2.22 4.71
C VAL A 49 -10.03 0.98 5.08
N SER A 50 -10.97 0.65 4.20
CA SER A 50 -11.82 -0.52 4.33
C SER A 50 -12.38 -0.87 2.95
N SER A 51 -13.22 -1.88 2.87
CA SER A 51 -13.89 -2.22 1.61
C SER A 51 -14.81 -1.10 1.11
N SER A 52 -15.21 -0.19 2.01
CA SER A 52 -16.07 0.94 1.68
C SER A 52 -15.32 2.25 1.53
N VAL A 53 -14.12 2.35 2.09
CA VAL A 53 -13.30 3.56 2.08
C VAL A 53 -11.91 3.18 1.59
N ALA A 54 -11.69 3.26 0.30
CA ALA A 54 -10.41 2.92 -0.30
C ALA A 54 -10.05 3.93 -1.37
N ALA A 55 -8.77 4.30 -1.42
CA ALA A 55 -8.26 5.11 -2.51
C ALA A 55 -7.92 4.25 -3.71
N ILE A 56 -7.44 3.04 -3.47
CA ILE A 56 -7.01 2.11 -4.51
C ILE A 56 -7.57 0.72 -4.19
N GLU A 57 -8.11 0.06 -5.20
CA GLU A 57 -8.53 -1.33 -5.10
C GLU A 57 -7.78 -2.17 -6.12
N PHE A 58 -7.32 -3.35 -5.71
CA PHE A 58 -6.68 -4.32 -6.60
C PHE A 58 -7.51 -5.59 -6.64
N SER A 59 -7.72 -6.13 -7.84
CA SER A 59 -8.39 -7.43 -7.99
C SER A 59 -7.51 -8.57 -7.47
N ALA A 60 -8.12 -9.73 -7.23
CA ALA A 60 -7.38 -10.93 -6.83
C ALA A 60 -6.38 -11.38 -7.89
N ALA A 61 -6.59 -11.02 -9.15
CA ALA A 61 -5.67 -11.36 -10.25
C ALA A 61 -4.38 -10.52 -10.22
N GLY A 62 -4.32 -9.51 -9.36
CA GLY A 62 -3.17 -8.64 -9.26
C GLY A 62 -3.45 -7.25 -9.82
N GLY A 63 -2.45 -6.40 -9.79
CA GLY A 63 -2.55 -5.05 -10.31
C GLY A 63 -1.48 -4.18 -9.70
N THR A 64 -1.24 -3.03 -10.31
CA THR A 64 -0.26 -2.06 -9.83
C THR A 64 -0.84 -0.66 -9.90
N GLU A 65 -0.40 0.21 -9.00
CA GLU A 65 -0.75 1.61 -9.00
C GLU A 65 0.42 2.43 -8.48
N THR A 66 0.72 3.54 -9.14
CA THR A 66 1.82 4.43 -8.78
C THR A 66 1.28 5.79 -8.37
N ILE A 67 1.78 6.31 -7.26
CA ILE A 67 1.41 7.63 -6.76
C ILE A 67 2.66 8.50 -6.76
N ASP A 68 2.58 9.62 -7.47
CA ASP A 68 3.63 10.64 -7.48
C ASP A 68 3.26 11.78 -6.58
N PHE A 69 4.23 12.28 -5.82
CA PHE A 69 4.04 13.44 -4.96
C PHE A 69 4.73 14.65 -5.57
N THR A 70 4.14 15.80 -5.37
CA THR A 70 4.68 17.05 -5.88
C THR A 70 6.00 17.38 -5.20
N GLU A 71 6.97 17.85 -5.97
CA GLU A 71 8.24 18.32 -5.44
C GLU A 71 8.01 19.34 -4.33
N GLY A 72 8.74 19.19 -3.22
CA GLY A 72 8.56 20.02 -2.03
C GLY A 72 7.40 19.59 -1.14
N ARG A 73 6.59 18.59 -1.56
CA ARG A 73 5.49 18.07 -0.76
C ARG A 73 5.51 16.53 -0.81
N PRO A 74 6.51 15.91 -0.21
CA PRO A 74 6.61 14.45 -0.23
C PRO A 74 5.46 13.82 0.54
N GLY A 75 5.12 12.59 0.15
CA GLY A 75 4.27 11.74 0.97
C GLY A 75 5.10 11.00 2.00
N ASP A 76 4.44 10.19 2.81
CA ASP A 76 5.11 9.36 3.80
C ASP A 76 4.47 7.97 3.77
N LEU A 77 5.29 6.93 3.64
CA LEU A 77 4.79 5.56 3.61
C LEU A 77 4.03 5.18 4.87
N SER A 78 4.35 5.79 6.02
CA SER A 78 3.66 5.51 7.27
C SER A 78 2.21 6.01 7.30
N GLU A 79 1.83 6.84 6.33
CA GLU A 79 0.45 7.33 6.21
C GLU A 79 -0.44 6.38 5.41
N PHE A 80 0.13 5.35 4.79
CA PHE A 80 -0.64 4.39 4.00
C PHE A 80 -0.98 3.15 4.82
N TYR A 81 -2.21 2.69 4.64
CA TYR A 81 -2.73 1.49 5.27
C TYR A 81 -3.30 0.59 4.19
N CYS A 82 -3.38 -0.70 4.45
CA CYS A 82 -3.99 -1.65 3.54
C CYS A 82 -4.93 -2.59 4.27
N ASP A 83 -5.87 -3.13 3.53
CA ASP A 83 -6.85 -4.08 4.01
C ASP A 83 -7.13 -5.06 2.88
N SER A 84 -7.84 -6.12 3.16
CA SER A 84 -8.22 -7.08 2.14
C SER A 84 -9.55 -7.76 2.47
N ALA A 85 -10.15 -8.36 1.46
CA ALA A 85 -11.37 -9.14 1.61
C ALA A 85 -11.09 -10.56 2.10
N SER A 86 -9.84 -11.00 2.07
CA SER A 86 -9.44 -12.36 2.47
C SER A 86 -8.23 -12.33 3.38
N ASP A 87 -8.20 -13.26 4.34
CA ASP A 87 -7.09 -13.37 5.28
C ASP A 87 -5.80 -13.75 4.54
N GLY A 88 -4.70 -13.13 4.91
CA GLY A 88 -3.38 -13.47 4.41
C GLY A 88 -2.99 -12.86 3.07
N ASP A 89 -3.85 -12.06 2.46
CA ASP A 89 -3.52 -11.35 1.23
C ASP A 89 -2.45 -10.30 1.49
N LYS A 90 -1.71 -9.95 0.45
CA LYS A 90 -0.51 -9.12 0.57
C LYS A 90 -0.55 -7.93 -0.37
N ILE A 91 0.18 -6.89 0.00
CA ILE A 91 0.49 -5.74 -0.85
C ILE A 91 2.00 -5.58 -0.87
N HIS A 92 2.57 -5.55 -2.06
CA HIS A 92 3.96 -5.16 -2.26
C HIS A 92 4.04 -3.65 -2.45
N PHE A 93 5.11 -3.05 -1.98
CA PHE A 93 5.32 -1.63 -2.20
C PHE A 93 6.79 -1.33 -2.46
N ILE A 94 7.01 -0.26 -3.22
CA ILE A 94 8.33 0.33 -3.39
C ILE A 94 8.17 1.85 -3.35
N GLY A 95 8.95 2.49 -2.49
CA GLY A 95 8.94 3.93 -2.34
C GLY A 95 10.29 4.53 -2.74
N VAL A 96 10.26 5.59 -3.54
CA VAL A 96 11.46 6.34 -3.90
C VAL A 96 11.62 7.44 -2.87
N LEU A 97 12.71 7.36 -2.10
CA LEU A 97 12.96 8.28 -0.98
C LEU A 97 13.30 9.69 -1.47
N VAL A 98 12.96 10.65 -0.64
CA VAL A 98 13.28 12.06 -0.92
C VAL A 98 14.77 12.32 -0.80
#